data_4541534b32301af29fd91cce46eae375
#
_entry.id   4541534b32301af29fd91cce46eae375
#
_cell.length_a   1.000
_cell.length_b   1.000
_cell.length_c   1.000
_cell.angle_alpha   90.00
_cell.angle_beta   90.00
_cell.angle_gamma   90.00
#
_symmetry.space_group_name_H-M   'P 1'
#
loop_
_entity.id
_entity.type
_entity.pdbx_description
1 polymer ?
#
loop_
_entity_poly.entity_id
_entity_poly.type
_entity_poly.pdbx_seq_one_letter_code
_entity_poly.pdbx_strand_id
1 'polypeptide(L)'
;MRKIMSSGRLSRRTFVQASAAAALMPLLHSRAAHAVTGGKTVNVADFYKDNWPQAFKLAFSEAQTVEVPESLICDNINSPVFMPAGKTLRVLGALKGNGKGRFILQDGCQIVGEKKGRLHNIILDVRGSQVAIKGIEMSGFGPVMQIYIGGKKPQKMQDLVIDDIYIHDANYGILRQGFHNELRNVRITNGRFERLQGDAIEWNVAINDSELLISDHVLDQINCTNGKINWGIGIGLAGSTYDNAYPESQAVKNFVVANITGSNCRQLVHVENGKHFVIRNVKAKNITPDFSKTAGIDNATVAIYGCDNFLIDDVNMVNSAGMLIGYGVIKGNYLSIPQNFKLNNIHMDNRNLPYKLRGIQISSGNATSFVAITNVDMKRATLELHNKPQHLFVRNVKVMQESSVGPALKMQFDLRKDVRGRFMAKDDTLLSLANIQAVNEKGQSSVDIDRVDHQHVNTQMLNFALPTRITK
;
A
#
# COMPACT_ATOMS: atom_id res chain seq x y z
N MET A 1 23.42 16.28 -49.62
CA MET A 1 23.94 15.92 -48.30
C MET A 1 22.85 16.19 -47.24
N ARG A 2 22.09 15.17 -46.83
CA ARG A 2 21.13 15.24 -45.73
C ARG A 2 21.77 14.58 -44.51
N LYS A 3 22.03 15.36 -43.46
CA LYS A 3 22.48 14.89 -42.16
C LYS A 3 21.32 14.15 -41.46
N ILE A 4 21.46 12.90 -41.27
CA ILE A 4 20.55 12.07 -40.42
C ILE A 4 20.94 12.34 -38.97
N MET A 5 20.11 13.09 -38.25
CA MET A 5 20.21 13.18 -36.80
C MET A 5 19.72 11.87 -36.21
N SER A 6 20.62 11.08 -35.65
CA SER A 6 20.28 9.92 -34.84
C SER A 6 19.69 10.39 -33.51
N SER A 7 18.37 10.34 -33.38
CA SER A 7 17.70 10.49 -32.09
C SER A 7 18.05 9.29 -31.21
N GLY A 8 18.89 9.52 -30.22
CA GLY A 8 19.21 8.52 -29.20
C GLY A 8 17.93 8.13 -28.47
N ARG A 9 17.34 7.00 -28.86
CA ARG A 9 16.26 6.39 -28.11
C ARG A 9 16.84 5.83 -26.80
N LEU A 10 16.61 6.51 -25.69
CA LEU A 10 16.79 5.94 -24.35
C LEU A 10 16.10 4.59 -24.30
N SER A 11 16.82 3.55 -23.93
CA SER A 11 16.23 2.21 -23.86
C SER A 11 15.11 2.23 -22.81
N ARG A 12 13.96 1.59 -23.09
CA ARG A 12 12.83 1.50 -22.14
C ARG A 12 13.21 0.87 -20.79
N ARG A 13 14.29 0.09 -20.77
CA ARG A 13 14.90 -0.44 -19.55
C ARG A 13 15.46 0.67 -18.65
N THR A 14 16.06 1.69 -19.23
CA THR A 14 16.57 2.87 -18.52
C THR A 14 15.43 3.72 -17.97
N PHE A 15 14.28 3.78 -18.67
CA PHE A 15 13.12 4.56 -18.23
C PHE A 15 12.47 3.99 -16.95
N VAL A 16 12.19 2.70 -16.88
CA VAL A 16 11.59 2.06 -15.68
C VAL A 16 12.56 2.09 -14.50
N GLN A 17 13.86 1.89 -14.75
CA GLN A 17 14.90 2.01 -13.72
C GLN A 17 15.11 3.45 -13.26
N ALA A 18 15.06 4.42 -14.18
CA ALA A 18 15.19 5.83 -13.86
C ALA A 18 13.95 6.36 -13.09
N SER A 19 12.75 5.91 -13.44
CA SER A 19 11.51 6.29 -12.74
C SER A 19 11.48 5.74 -11.31
N ALA A 20 11.93 4.52 -11.10
CA ALA A 20 12.05 3.92 -9.76
C ALA A 20 13.17 4.60 -8.93
N ALA A 21 14.31 4.93 -9.55
CA ALA A 21 15.40 5.64 -8.89
C ALA A 21 15.04 7.09 -8.59
N ALA A 22 14.32 7.77 -9.49
CA ALA A 22 13.85 9.14 -9.28
C ALA A 22 12.80 9.24 -8.16
N ALA A 23 11.96 8.22 -7.96
CA ALA A 23 11.02 8.16 -6.83
C ALA A 23 11.73 7.96 -5.47
N LEU A 24 12.93 7.36 -5.46
CA LEU A 24 13.71 7.08 -4.25
C LEU A 24 14.58 8.26 -3.77
N MET A 25 15.11 9.07 -4.69
CA MET A 25 16.05 10.13 -4.33
C MET A 25 15.48 11.24 -3.43
N PRO A 26 14.28 11.79 -3.66
CA PRO A 26 13.73 12.80 -2.77
C PRO A 26 13.39 12.28 -1.38
N LEU A 27 12.98 11.00 -1.27
CA LEU A 27 12.58 10.39 -0.01
C LEU A 27 13.75 10.13 0.96
N LEU A 28 14.98 10.07 0.43
CA LEU A 28 16.19 9.88 1.24
C LEU A 28 16.71 11.20 1.85
N HIS A 29 16.30 12.37 1.35
CA HIS A 29 16.84 13.68 1.72
C HIS A 29 15.92 14.51 2.59
N SER A 30 14.90 13.94 3.25
CA SER A 30 14.07 14.74 4.14
C SER A 30 14.87 15.20 5.36
N ARG A 31 14.80 16.50 5.61
CA ARG A 31 15.26 17.10 6.87
C ARG A 31 14.50 16.42 8.01
N ALA A 32 15.24 15.85 8.97
CA ALA A 32 14.66 15.40 10.21
C ALA A 32 13.82 16.54 10.80
N ALA A 33 12.61 16.23 11.27
CA ALA A 33 11.85 17.19 12.04
C ALA A 33 12.76 17.70 13.16
N HIS A 34 13.07 19.01 13.15
CA HIS A 34 13.97 19.58 14.13
C HIS A 34 13.41 19.34 15.52
N ALA A 35 14.20 18.71 16.37
CA ALA A 35 13.90 18.70 17.80
C ALA A 35 13.88 20.16 18.25
N VAL A 36 12.73 20.61 18.73
CA VAL A 36 12.66 21.94 19.39
C VAL A 36 13.39 21.81 20.72
N THR A 37 14.68 22.18 20.71
CA THR A 37 15.49 22.20 21.92
C THR A 37 15.35 23.57 22.57
N GLY A 38 14.86 23.63 23.83
CA GLY A 38 15.08 24.78 24.69
C GLY A 38 13.85 25.55 25.20
N GLY A 39 12.66 24.98 25.19
CA GLY A 39 11.47 25.61 25.80
C GLY A 39 11.17 25.12 27.22
N LYS A 40 10.35 25.90 27.96
CA LYS A 40 9.84 25.50 29.29
C LYS A 40 9.08 24.18 29.19
N THR A 41 9.43 23.21 30.06
CA THR A 41 8.69 21.96 30.26
C THR A 41 7.91 22.03 31.56
N VAL A 42 6.66 21.55 31.55
CA VAL A 42 5.81 21.45 32.74
C VAL A 42 5.18 20.07 32.83
N ASN A 43 4.91 19.64 34.04
CA ASN A 43 4.14 18.45 34.31
C ASN A 43 2.63 18.80 34.24
N VAL A 44 1.85 18.05 33.46
CA VAL A 44 0.43 18.28 33.31
C VAL A 44 -0.33 18.15 34.65
N ALA A 45 0.16 17.34 35.59
CA ALA A 45 -0.44 17.16 36.91
C ALA A 45 -0.51 18.45 37.72
N ASP A 46 0.45 19.37 37.53
CA ASP A 46 0.49 20.65 38.24
C ASP A 46 -0.72 21.56 37.89
N PHE A 47 -1.41 21.25 36.79
CA PHE A 47 -2.57 22.01 36.31
C PHE A 47 -3.90 21.26 36.53
N TYR A 48 -3.85 20.06 37.08
CA TYR A 48 -5.04 19.25 37.28
C TYR A 48 -5.84 19.78 38.50
N LYS A 49 -7.12 20.03 38.29
CA LYS A 49 -8.07 20.36 39.38
C LYS A 49 -9.16 19.29 39.44
N ASP A 50 -9.86 19.07 38.32
CA ASP A 50 -11.00 18.17 38.22
C ASP A 50 -11.16 17.56 36.84
N ASN A 51 -10.38 18.06 35.87
CA ASN A 51 -10.60 17.78 34.44
C ASN A 51 -9.29 17.81 33.64
N TRP A 52 -8.87 16.67 33.09
CA TRP A 52 -7.64 16.56 32.32
C TRP A 52 -7.63 17.40 31.02
N PRO A 53 -8.70 17.44 30.19
CA PRO A 53 -8.71 18.33 29.03
C PRO A 53 -8.43 19.79 29.35
N GLN A 54 -8.94 20.29 30.49
CA GLN A 54 -8.65 21.65 30.94
C GLN A 54 -7.20 21.77 31.46
N ALA A 55 -6.69 20.76 32.17
CA ALA A 55 -5.29 20.72 32.63
C ALA A 55 -4.32 20.82 31.45
N PHE A 56 -4.51 20.03 30.40
CA PHE A 56 -3.71 20.13 29.20
C PHE A 56 -3.80 21.50 28.54
N LYS A 57 -4.99 22.09 28.43
CA LYS A 57 -5.17 23.44 27.87
C LYS A 57 -4.35 24.47 28.60
N LEU A 58 -4.39 24.47 29.94
CA LEU A 58 -3.62 25.38 30.78
C LEU A 58 -2.11 25.12 30.66
N ALA A 59 -1.67 23.85 30.69
CA ALA A 59 -0.27 23.49 30.59
C ALA A 59 0.30 23.94 29.23
N PHE A 60 -0.42 23.76 28.11
CA PHE A 60 0.01 24.23 26.78
C PHE A 60 0.04 25.77 26.70
N SER A 61 -0.74 26.51 27.48
CA SER A 61 -0.60 27.97 27.50
C SER A 61 0.68 28.43 28.19
N GLU A 62 1.17 27.68 29.17
CA GLU A 62 2.32 28.02 30.00
C GLU A 62 3.67 27.52 29.49
N ALA A 63 3.69 26.47 28.68
CA ALA A 63 4.92 25.81 28.31
C ALA A 63 5.00 25.37 26.84
N GLN A 64 6.21 25.18 26.34
CA GLN A 64 6.50 24.61 25.03
C GLN A 64 6.29 23.09 25.05
N THR A 65 6.69 22.42 26.12
CA THR A 65 6.57 20.98 26.32
C THR A 65 5.69 20.71 27.54
N VAL A 66 4.67 19.88 27.36
CA VAL A 66 3.83 19.33 28.41
C VAL A 66 4.17 17.87 28.59
N GLU A 67 4.53 17.48 29.80
CA GLU A 67 4.93 16.11 30.13
C GLU A 67 3.82 15.40 30.91
N VAL A 68 3.58 14.14 30.56
CA VAL A 68 2.84 13.15 31.34
C VAL A 68 3.88 12.18 31.91
N PRO A 69 4.26 12.30 33.20
CA PRO A 69 5.29 11.45 33.81
C PRO A 69 4.93 9.95 33.78
N GLU A 70 5.94 9.08 33.89
CA GLU A 70 5.77 7.62 33.79
C GLU A 70 4.76 7.05 34.81
N SER A 71 4.71 7.58 36.01
CA SER A 71 3.78 7.15 37.05
C SER A 71 2.36 7.70 36.91
N LEU A 72 2.13 8.64 35.98
CA LEU A 72 0.85 9.31 35.86
C LEU A 72 -0.08 8.62 34.88
N ILE A 73 -1.33 8.43 35.30
CA ILE A 73 -2.43 8.02 34.44
C ILE A 73 -3.45 9.15 34.39
N CYS A 74 -3.58 9.79 33.24
CA CYS A 74 -4.64 10.76 32.97
C CYS A 74 -5.84 10.01 32.40
N ASP A 75 -6.82 9.73 33.21
CA ASP A 75 -8.05 9.04 32.81
C ASP A 75 -9.17 10.02 32.41
N ASN A 76 -10.29 9.48 31.87
CA ASN A 76 -11.47 10.27 31.50
C ASN A 76 -11.21 11.44 30.54
N ILE A 77 -10.24 11.30 29.63
CA ILE A 77 -10.05 12.26 28.54
C ILE A 77 -11.14 12.03 27.49
N ASN A 78 -12.28 12.68 27.65
CA ASN A 78 -13.50 12.41 26.90
C ASN A 78 -13.92 13.57 25.97
N SER A 79 -13.12 14.61 25.87
CA SER A 79 -13.32 15.76 25.00
C SER A 79 -12.05 16.16 24.26
N PRO A 80 -12.15 16.96 23.18
CA PRO A 80 -10.98 17.41 22.42
C PRO A 80 -10.05 18.30 23.23
N VAL A 81 -8.74 18.05 23.07
CA VAL A 81 -7.65 18.90 23.55
C VAL A 81 -6.95 19.50 22.33
N PHE A 82 -6.96 20.81 22.19
CA PHE A 82 -6.23 21.50 21.14
C PHE A 82 -4.78 21.69 21.54
N MET A 83 -3.87 21.21 20.74
CA MET A 83 -2.44 21.50 20.85
C MET A 83 -2.12 22.68 19.92
N PRO A 84 -1.75 23.85 20.49
CA PRO A 84 -1.35 25.00 19.67
C PRO A 84 -0.09 24.67 18.85
N ALA A 85 0.11 25.42 17.76
CA ALA A 85 1.24 25.20 16.88
C ALA A 85 2.60 25.16 17.61
N GLY A 86 3.46 24.27 17.19
CA GLY A 86 4.81 24.11 17.71
C GLY A 86 4.93 23.45 19.09
N LYS A 87 3.83 23.05 19.74
CA LYS A 87 3.86 22.41 21.07
C LYS A 87 4.25 20.94 21.02
N THR A 88 4.88 20.48 22.10
CA THR A 88 5.27 19.09 22.32
C THR A 88 4.47 18.49 23.47
N LEU A 89 3.87 17.33 23.27
CA LEU A 89 3.33 16.47 24.31
C LEU A 89 4.26 15.28 24.50
N ARG A 90 4.95 15.23 25.63
CA ARG A 90 5.81 14.11 26.01
C ARG A 90 5.03 13.17 26.93
N VAL A 91 4.73 11.98 26.44
CA VAL A 91 3.94 10.99 27.18
C VAL A 91 4.86 9.86 27.62
N LEU A 92 5.19 9.79 28.89
CA LEU A 92 5.91 8.67 29.49
C LEU A 92 4.96 7.77 30.30
N GLY A 93 3.84 8.29 30.74
CA GLY A 93 2.76 7.61 31.44
C GLY A 93 1.64 7.18 30.51
N ALA A 94 0.40 7.25 30.99
CA ALA A 94 -0.76 6.81 30.22
C ALA A 94 -1.87 7.87 30.13
N LEU A 95 -2.46 7.93 28.93
CA LEU A 95 -3.66 8.71 28.65
C LEU A 95 -4.81 7.75 28.36
N LYS A 96 -5.95 7.90 29.03
CA LYS A 96 -7.11 7.03 28.84
C LYS A 96 -8.37 7.85 28.57
N GLY A 97 -9.12 7.46 27.56
CA GLY A 97 -10.38 8.07 27.16
C GLY A 97 -11.48 7.03 26.94
N ASN A 98 -12.60 7.49 26.39
CA ASN A 98 -13.75 6.65 26.03
C ASN A 98 -13.97 6.53 24.51
N GLY A 99 -12.98 6.94 23.70
CA GLY A 99 -13.09 6.97 22.24
C GLY A 99 -13.58 8.31 21.65
N LYS A 100 -14.01 9.26 22.50
CA LYS A 100 -14.35 10.64 22.08
C LYS A 100 -13.20 11.61 22.33
N GLY A 101 -12.31 11.31 23.26
CA GLY A 101 -11.09 12.06 23.54
C GLY A 101 -10.14 12.11 22.35
N ARG A 102 -9.62 13.30 22.05
CA ARG A 102 -8.65 13.46 20.97
C ARG A 102 -7.69 14.61 21.23
N PHE A 103 -6.47 14.47 20.81
CA PHE A 103 -5.51 15.57 20.71
C PHE A 103 -5.48 16.08 19.27
N ILE A 104 -5.85 17.35 19.07
CA ILE A 104 -5.88 18.00 17.75
C ILE A 104 -4.56 18.72 17.54
N LEU A 105 -3.73 18.19 16.63
CA LEU A 105 -2.36 18.61 16.37
C LEU A 105 -2.31 19.65 15.26
N GLN A 106 -1.88 20.86 15.61
CA GLN A 106 -1.63 21.96 14.67
C GLN A 106 -0.21 21.90 14.10
N ASP A 107 0.18 22.89 13.29
CA ASP A 107 1.50 22.96 12.66
C ASP A 107 2.63 22.82 13.69
N GLY A 108 3.62 22.01 13.37
CA GLY A 108 4.83 21.81 14.18
C GLY A 108 4.60 21.06 15.50
N CYS A 109 3.39 20.53 15.77
CA CYS A 109 3.14 19.74 16.96
C CYS A 109 3.91 18.42 16.99
N GLN A 110 4.33 18.03 18.20
CA GLN A 110 5.04 16.77 18.43
C GLN A 110 4.37 15.95 19.54
N ILE A 111 4.23 14.64 19.31
CA ILE A 111 3.91 13.63 20.32
C ILE A 111 5.12 12.71 20.46
N VAL A 112 5.65 12.59 21.67
CA VAL A 112 6.86 11.80 21.94
C VAL A 112 6.60 10.90 23.14
N GLY A 113 6.69 9.57 22.95
CA GLY A 113 6.45 8.57 24.00
C GLY A 113 7.69 7.84 24.49
N GLU A 114 8.83 7.95 23.81
CA GLU A 114 10.08 7.25 24.15
C GLU A 114 9.88 5.75 24.43
N LYS A 115 8.95 5.09 23.68
CA LYS A 115 8.54 3.68 23.85
C LYS A 115 7.83 3.35 25.18
N LYS A 116 7.44 4.34 25.97
CA LYS A 116 6.77 4.15 27.25
C LYS A 116 5.35 4.72 27.29
N GLY A 117 5.07 5.77 26.49
CA GLY A 117 3.80 6.45 26.47
C GLY A 117 2.68 5.59 25.88
N ARG A 118 1.55 5.54 26.57
CA ARG A 118 0.38 4.75 26.18
C ARG A 118 -0.85 5.61 26.03
N LEU A 119 -1.56 5.42 24.92
CA LEU A 119 -2.85 6.04 24.64
C LEU A 119 -3.92 4.95 24.49
N HIS A 120 -4.90 4.93 25.38
CA HIS A 120 -5.99 3.97 25.33
C HIS A 120 -7.31 4.68 25.03
N ASN A 121 -8.01 4.29 23.95
CA ASN A 121 -9.25 4.91 23.50
C ASN A 121 -9.15 6.44 23.26
N ILE A 122 -8.03 6.89 22.71
CA ILE A 122 -7.76 8.30 22.39
C ILE A 122 -7.34 8.39 20.92
N ILE A 123 -7.75 9.47 20.25
CA ILE A 123 -7.40 9.77 18.86
C ILE A 123 -6.32 10.85 18.82
N LEU A 124 -5.27 10.64 18.03
CA LEU A 124 -4.40 11.71 17.56
C LEU A 124 -4.95 12.25 16.24
N ASP A 125 -5.38 13.50 16.21
CA ASP A 125 -6.07 14.14 15.09
C ASP A 125 -5.13 15.19 14.45
N VAL A 126 -4.45 14.79 13.37
CA VAL A 126 -3.46 15.62 12.68
C VAL A 126 -4.16 16.60 11.75
N ARG A 127 -3.97 17.89 12.00
CA ARG A 127 -4.59 19.00 11.26
C ARG A 127 -3.58 19.99 10.69
N GLY A 128 -2.31 19.85 11.02
CA GLY A 128 -1.25 20.76 10.62
C GLY A 128 -0.12 20.09 9.87
N SER A 129 0.78 20.90 9.34
CA SER A 129 2.06 20.50 8.73
C SER A 129 3.15 20.34 9.77
N GLN A 130 4.26 19.68 9.41
CA GLN A 130 5.45 19.52 10.28
C GLN A 130 5.12 18.81 11.61
N VAL A 131 4.15 17.88 11.58
CA VAL A 131 3.75 17.13 12.78
C VAL A 131 4.60 15.87 12.90
N ALA A 132 5.04 15.56 14.14
CA ALA A 132 5.75 14.34 14.46
C ALA A 132 5.05 13.54 15.55
N ILE A 133 4.88 12.22 15.36
CA ILE A 133 4.36 11.27 16.34
C ILE A 133 5.38 10.14 16.45
N LYS A 134 5.98 9.96 17.65
CA LYS A 134 7.08 9.01 17.82
C LYS A 134 7.02 8.24 19.13
N GLY A 135 7.38 6.95 19.08
CA GLY A 135 7.61 6.11 20.26
C GLY A 135 6.39 5.90 21.14
N ILE A 136 5.20 5.73 20.54
CA ILE A 136 3.91 5.69 21.23
C ILE A 136 3.20 4.34 21.05
N GLU A 137 2.61 3.81 22.10
CA GLU A 137 1.67 2.68 22.08
C GLU A 137 0.23 3.19 22.09
N MET A 138 -0.61 2.67 21.19
CA MET A 138 -2.02 3.06 21.08
C MET A 138 -2.92 1.82 21.00
N SER A 139 -4.06 1.87 21.71
CA SER A 139 -5.00 0.74 21.74
C SER A 139 -6.43 1.18 22.05
N GLY A 140 -7.36 0.22 21.89
CA GLY A 140 -8.75 0.34 22.27
C GLY A 140 -9.72 0.47 21.09
N PHE A 141 -10.88 -0.15 21.24
CA PHE A 141 -11.95 -0.20 20.23
C PHE A 141 -12.97 0.94 20.37
N GLY A 142 -12.76 1.87 21.30
CA GLY A 142 -13.65 3.02 21.46
C GLY A 142 -13.63 3.98 20.28
N PRO A 143 -12.48 4.42 19.78
CA PRO A 143 -12.39 5.24 18.58
C PRO A 143 -12.50 4.40 17.31
N VAL A 144 -12.96 5.03 16.22
CA VAL A 144 -12.95 4.38 14.89
C VAL A 144 -11.51 4.20 14.39
N MET A 145 -10.61 5.16 14.67
CA MET A 145 -9.19 5.12 14.32
C MET A 145 -8.33 5.66 15.46
N GLN A 146 -7.07 5.22 15.50
CA GLN A 146 -6.11 5.71 16.50
C GLN A 146 -5.45 7.02 16.06
N ILE A 147 -5.02 7.11 14.81
CA ILE A 147 -4.45 8.32 14.22
C ILE A 147 -5.31 8.73 13.02
N TYR A 148 -5.82 9.95 13.05
CA TYR A 148 -6.58 10.55 11.95
C TYR A 148 -5.76 11.65 11.30
N ILE A 149 -5.69 11.65 9.96
CA ILE A 149 -4.99 12.66 9.19
C ILE A 149 -5.98 13.28 8.20
N GLY A 150 -6.26 14.58 8.36
CA GLY A 150 -7.17 15.25 7.47
C GLY A 150 -7.87 16.45 8.13
N GLY A 151 -8.83 16.99 7.44
CA GLY A 151 -9.61 18.17 7.88
C GLY A 151 -10.91 18.31 7.11
N LYS A 152 -11.80 19.14 7.64
CA LYS A 152 -13.07 19.47 7.00
C LYS A 152 -12.94 20.54 5.91
N LYS A 153 -11.83 21.27 5.91
CA LYS A 153 -11.56 22.34 4.93
C LYS A 153 -10.41 21.93 4.02
N PRO A 154 -10.42 22.37 2.76
CA PRO A 154 -9.29 22.19 1.85
C PRO A 154 -8.02 22.80 2.45
N GLN A 155 -6.96 22.01 2.53
CA GLN A 155 -5.66 22.46 3.00
C GLN A 155 -4.53 21.64 2.39
N LYS A 156 -3.36 22.26 2.28
CA LYS A 156 -2.13 21.58 1.94
C LYS A 156 -1.36 21.30 3.21
N MET A 157 -0.98 20.07 3.41
CA MET A 157 -0.21 19.62 4.57
C MET A 157 1.09 18.98 4.09
N GLN A 158 2.15 19.14 4.84
CA GLN A 158 3.45 18.57 4.50
C GLN A 158 4.28 18.21 5.73
N ASP A 159 5.32 17.41 5.50
CA ASP A 159 6.33 17.08 6.50
C ASP A 159 5.73 16.36 7.73
N LEU A 160 4.95 15.29 7.48
CA LEU A 160 4.41 14.45 8.53
C LEU A 160 5.35 13.26 8.80
N VAL A 161 5.70 13.06 10.06
CA VAL A 161 6.50 11.92 10.53
C VAL A 161 5.73 11.13 11.58
N ILE A 162 5.49 9.84 11.30
CA ILE A 162 4.97 8.88 12.27
C ILE A 162 5.99 7.76 12.36
N ASP A 163 6.61 7.59 13.51
CA ASP A 163 7.76 6.72 13.66
C ASP A 163 7.75 5.94 14.98
N ASP A 164 8.17 4.68 14.93
CA ASP A 164 8.30 3.82 16.11
C ASP A 164 6.99 3.76 16.93
N ILE A 165 5.88 3.40 16.25
CA ILE A 165 4.56 3.28 16.87
C ILE A 165 4.14 1.82 17.02
N TYR A 166 3.39 1.53 18.09
CA TYR A 166 2.72 0.26 18.28
C TYR A 166 1.21 0.47 18.42
N ILE A 167 0.44 -0.01 17.46
CA ILE A 167 -1.03 0.09 17.48
C ILE A 167 -1.61 -1.32 17.51
N HIS A 168 -2.46 -1.58 18.51
CA HIS A 168 -3.04 -2.92 18.68
C HIS A 168 -4.43 -2.88 19.33
N ASP A 169 -5.17 -3.99 19.17
CA ASP A 169 -6.51 -4.14 19.75
C ASP A 169 -7.39 -2.92 19.48
N ALA A 170 -7.50 -2.55 18.20
CA ALA A 170 -8.18 -1.33 17.76
C ALA A 170 -9.01 -1.57 16.49
N ASN A 171 -9.80 -0.57 16.10
CA ASN A 171 -10.51 -0.62 14.82
C ASN A 171 -9.55 -0.33 13.67
N TYR A 172 -9.23 0.92 13.38
CA TYR A 172 -8.21 1.32 12.41
C TYR A 172 -6.95 1.82 13.12
N GLY A 173 -5.80 1.60 12.50
CA GLY A 173 -4.56 2.19 12.96
C GLY A 173 -4.45 3.66 12.56
N ILE A 174 -3.93 3.92 11.38
CA ILE A 174 -3.78 5.24 10.78
C ILE A 174 -4.81 5.40 9.66
N LEU A 175 -5.65 6.41 9.73
CA LEU A 175 -6.61 6.74 8.69
C LEU A 175 -6.38 8.16 8.16
N ARG A 176 -5.91 8.24 6.92
CA ARG A 176 -5.93 9.48 6.15
C ARG A 176 -7.24 9.53 5.37
N GLN A 177 -8.08 10.48 5.70
CA GLN A 177 -9.32 10.70 5.00
C GLN A 177 -9.67 12.19 5.04
N GLY A 178 -10.21 12.70 3.98
CA GLY A 178 -10.62 14.10 3.91
C GLY A 178 -10.55 14.57 2.48
N PHE A 179 -11.69 15.00 1.98
CA PHE A 179 -11.81 15.55 0.64
C PHE A 179 -11.06 16.87 0.56
N HIS A 180 -10.38 17.08 -0.55
CA HIS A 180 -9.66 18.31 -0.86
C HIS A 180 -8.38 18.58 -0.05
N ASN A 181 -7.90 17.65 0.75
CA ASN A 181 -6.58 17.77 1.37
C ASN A 181 -5.49 17.19 0.44
N GLU A 182 -4.38 17.87 0.33
CA GLU A 182 -3.19 17.43 -0.38
C GLU A 182 -2.05 17.28 0.62
N LEU A 183 -1.42 16.10 0.67
CA LEU A 183 -0.32 15.81 1.57
C LEU A 183 0.96 15.54 0.81
N ARG A 184 2.09 16.10 1.30
CA ARG A 184 3.42 15.88 0.75
C ARG A 184 4.44 15.56 1.83
N ASN A 185 5.47 14.82 1.44
CA ASN A 185 6.58 14.44 2.29
C ASN A 185 6.10 13.79 3.60
N VAL A 186 5.51 12.62 3.47
CA VAL A 186 4.99 11.85 4.60
C VAL A 186 5.88 10.64 4.84
N ARG A 187 6.24 10.39 6.09
CA ARG A 187 6.98 9.22 6.52
C ARG A 187 6.23 8.49 7.62
N ILE A 188 5.95 7.23 7.38
CA ILE A 188 5.39 6.31 8.36
C ILE A 188 6.37 5.14 8.42
N THR A 189 7.11 5.04 9.53
CA THR A 189 8.24 4.11 9.64
C THR A 189 8.24 3.38 10.98
N ASN A 190 8.87 2.19 11.01
CA ASN A 190 9.10 1.42 12.24
C ASN A 190 7.82 1.13 13.04
N GLY A 191 6.72 0.81 12.36
CA GLY A 191 5.43 0.57 13.00
C GLY A 191 5.17 -0.92 13.23
N ARG A 192 4.52 -1.23 14.34
CA ARG A 192 3.93 -2.53 14.63
C ARG A 192 2.42 -2.39 14.77
N PHE A 193 1.67 -3.21 14.04
CA PHE A 193 0.21 -3.21 14.03
C PHE A 193 -0.32 -4.62 14.26
N GLU A 194 -1.20 -4.80 15.24
CA GLU A 194 -1.69 -6.11 15.60
C GLU A 194 -3.16 -6.12 16.00
N ARG A 195 -3.88 -7.15 15.59
CA ARG A 195 -5.29 -7.38 15.99
C ARG A 195 -6.19 -6.18 15.72
N LEU A 196 -6.11 -5.68 14.48
CA LEU A 196 -6.96 -4.60 14.01
C LEU A 196 -8.16 -5.15 13.24
N GLN A 197 -9.30 -4.50 13.39
CA GLN A 197 -10.54 -4.90 12.73
C GLN A 197 -10.67 -4.30 11.32
N GLY A 198 -10.17 -3.09 11.14
CA GLY A 198 -10.04 -2.41 9.86
C GLY A 198 -8.60 -2.46 9.36
N ASP A 199 -8.17 -1.40 8.67
CA ASP A 199 -6.85 -1.34 8.09
C ASP A 199 -5.80 -0.83 9.09
N ALA A 200 -4.56 -1.30 8.93
CA ALA A 200 -3.48 -0.78 9.76
C ALA A 200 -3.06 0.63 9.31
N ILE A 201 -2.88 0.83 8.02
CA ILE A 201 -2.63 2.13 7.41
C ILE A 201 -3.60 2.26 6.23
N GLU A 202 -4.60 3.13 6.33
CA GLU A 202 -5.53 3.46 5.27
C GLU A 202 -5.29 4.89 4.79
N TRP A 203 -4.73 5.02 3.60
CA TRP A 203 -4.52 6.29 2.90
C TRP A 203 -5.59 6.46 1.84
N ASN A 204 -6.75 6.95 2.27
CA ASN A 204 -7.95 6.96 1.46
C ASN A 204 -8.27 8.35 0.91
N VAL A 205 -8.92 8.39 -0.25
CA VAL A 205 -9.37 9.62 -0.92
C VAL A 205 -8.19 10.58 -1.18
N ALA A 206 -7.03 10.05 -1.58
CA ALA A 206 -5.88 10.88 -1.91
C ALA A 206 -6.16 11.76 -3.13
N ILE A 207 -5.88 13.05 -2.99
CA ILE A 207 -5.96 14.03 -4.07
C ILE A 207 -4.58 14.61 -4.24
N ASN A 208 -3.84 14.09 -5.23
CA ASN A 208 -2.48 14.55 -5.53
C ASN A 208 -1.47 14.40 -4.37
N ASP A 209 -1.76 13.51 -3.42
CA ASP A 209 -0.82 13.18 -2.35
C ASP A 209 0.45 12.57 -2.95
N SER A 210 1.62 12.99 -2.45
CA SER A 210 2.89 12.60 -3.03
C SER A 210 4.03 12.56 -2.01
N GLU A 211 5.12 11.88 -2.41
CA GLU A 211 6.34 11.78 -1.60
C GLU A 211 6.08 11.05 -0.28
N LEU A 212 5.44 9.86 -0.37
CA LEU A 212 5.15 9.03 0.79
C LEU A 212 6.20 7.93 0.93
N LEU A 213 6.72 7.74 2.13
CA LEU A 213 7.50 6.59 2.53
C LEU A 213 6.77 5.84 3.64
N ILE A 214 6.40 4.59 3.36
CA ILE A 214 5.80 3.67 4.31
C ILE A 214 6.73 2.47 4.39
N SER A 215 7.44 2.32 5.51
CA SER A 215 8.49 1.29 5.60
C SER A 215 8.72 0.73 6.99
N ASP A 216 9.33 -0.46 7.01
CA ASP A 216 9.79 -1.09 8.24
C ASP A 216 8.64 -1.43 9.19
N HIS A 217 7.58 -2.09 8.63
CA HIS A 217 6.40 -2.44 9.40
C HIS A 217 6.26 -3.94 9.62
N VAL A 218 5.74 -4.27 10.82
CA VAL A 218 5.26 -5.60 11.17
C VAL A 218 3.74 -5.53 11.36
N LEU A 219 3.01 -6.37 10.62
CA LEU A 219 1.56 -6.40 10.55
C LEU A 219 1.06 -7.81 10.87
N ASP A 220 0.22 -7.97 11.87
CA ASP A 220 -0.35 -9.27 12.19
C ASP A 220 -1.82 -9.18 12.59
N GLN A 221 -2.63 -10.12 12.08
CA GLN A 221 -4.07 -10.19 12.40
C GLN A 221 -4.83 -8.90 12.02
N ILE A 222 -4.59 -8.38 10.82
CA ILE A 222 -5.38 -7.29 10.24
C ILE A 222 -6.45 -7.95 9.37
N ASN A 223 -7.60 -8.31 9.95
CA ASN A 223 -8.42 -9.35 9.34
C ASN A 223 -9.95 -9.18 9.46
N CYS A 224 -10.44 -8.07 9.97
CA CYS A 224 -11.88 -7.77 10.07
C CYS A 224 -12.76 -8.87 10.71
N THR A 225 -12.26 -9.59 11.69
CA THR A 225 -12.96 -10.76 12.27
C THR A 225 -14.25 -10.45 13.01
N ASN A 226 -14.47 -9.21 13.45
CA ASN A 226 -15.68 -8.83 14.20
C ASN A 226 -16.92 -8.52 13.31
N GLY A 227 -16.76 -8.53 11.99
CA GLY A 227 -17.85 -8.31 11.03
C GLY A 227 -18.42 -6.87 10.98
N LYS A 228 -17.92 -5.94 11.76
CA LYS A 228 -18.39 -4.54 11.76
C LYS A 228 -17.62 -3.66 10.80
N ILE A 229 -16.36 -3.98 10.57
CA ILE A 229 -15.46 -3.29 9.65
C ILE A 229 -14.95 -4.34 8.66
N ASN A 230 -15.06 -4.08 7.37
CA ASN A 230 -14.99 -5.13 6.36
C ASN A 230 -13.69 -5.19 5.58
N TRP A 231 -12.71 -4.32 5.85
CA TRP A 231 -11.55 -4.22 4.98
C TRP A 231 -10.43 -5.19 5.39
N GLY A 232 -9.76 -4.96 6.50
CA GLY A 232 -8.67 -5.82 6.98
C GLY A 232 -7.43 -5.79 6.09
N ILE A 233 -7.05 -4.58 5.62
CA ILE A 233 -5.90 -4.34 4.77
C ILE A 233 -4.73 -3.89 5.64
N GLY A 234 -3.55 -4.47 5.40
CA GLY A 234 -2.33 -4.00 6.09
C GLY A 234 -2.00 -2.55 5.72
N ILE A 235 -1.73 -2.30 4.45
CA ILE A 235 -1.42 -0.97 3.92
C ILE A 235 -2.27 -0.72 2.69
N GLY A 236 -3.24 0.18 2.78
CA GLY A 236 -4.11 0.61 1.70
C GLY A 236 -3.80 2.03 1.24
N LEU A 237 -3.57 2.21 -0.04
CA LEU A 237 -3.30 3.51 -0.66
C LEU A 237 -4.28 3.72 -1.82
N ALA A 238 -5.25 4.61 -1.68
CA ALA A 238 -6.26 4.85 -2.69
C ALA A 238 -6.32 6.31 -3.13
N GLY A 239 -6.24 6.53 -4.43
CA GLY A 239 -6.57 7.80 -5.04
C GLY A 239 -8.06 8.11 -4.93
N SER A 240 -8.41 9.39 -4.99
CA SER A 240 -9.82 9.81 -4.92
C SER A 240 -10.60 9.38 -6.16
N THR A 241 -11.78 8.83 -5.93
CA THR A 241 -12.73 8.47 -6.99
C THR A 241 -13.93 9.42 -7.07
N TYR A 242 -13.94 10.48 -6.28
CA TYR A 242 -15.13 11.32 -6.10
C TYR A 242 -15.28 12.45 -7.11
N ASP A 243 -14.19 12.88 -7.72
CA ASP A 243 -14.21 13.93 -8.73
C ASP A 243 -13.74 13.39 -10.08
N ASN A 244 -14.65 13.30 -11.05
CA ASN A 244 -14.36 12.83 -12.39
C ASN A 244 -13.70 13.90 -13.28
N ALA A 245 -13.72 15.17 -12.87
CA ALA A 245 -13.22 16.28 -13.67
C ALA A 245 -11.69 16.34 -13.74
N TYR A 246 -11.00 15.74 -12.73
CA TYR A 246 -9.54 15.83 -12.61
C TYR A 246 -8.88 14.48 -12.29
N PRO A 247 -8.94 13.48 -13.18
CA PRO A 247 -8.41 12.15 -12.91
C PRO A 247 -6.91 12.13 -12.59
N GLU A 248 -6.14 13.08 -13.11
CA GLU A 248 -4.70 13.19 -12.81
C GLU A 248 -4.40 13.65 -11.38
N SER A 249 -5.24 14.50 -10.80
CA SER A 249 -5.09 14.98 -9.43
C SER A 249 -5.60 13.99 -8.38
N GLN A 250 -6.30 12.93 -8.81
CA GLN A 250 -6.91 11.95 -7.92
C GLN A 250 -6.01 10.73 -7.63
N ALA A 251 -4.76 10.79 -7.98
CA ALA A 251 -3.81 9.71 -7.75
C ALA A 251 -2.97 9.97 -6.51
N VAL A 252 -2.61 8.91 -5.80
CA VAL A 252 -1.45 8.91 -4.90
C VAL A 252 -0.19 8.70 -5.75
N LYS A 253 0.85 9.55 -5.58
CA LYS A 253 1.99 9.62 -6.49
C LYS A 253 3.33 9.56 -5.75
N ASN A 254 4.37 9.10 -6.48
CA ASN A 254 5.76 9.17 -6.00
C ASN A 254 5.91 8.60 -4.58
N PHE A 255 5.55 7.33 -4.38
CA PHE A 255 5.63 6.73 -3.07
C PHE A 255 6.43 5.40 -3.07
N VAL A 256 6.86 5.04 -1.89
CA VAL A 256 7.55 3.78 -1.62
C VAL A 256 6.88 3.06 -0.46
N VAL A 257 6.56 1.77 -0.67
CA VAL A 257 6.20 0.82 0.39
C VAL A 257 7.32 -0.21 0.45
N ALA A 258 8.03 -0.31 1.58
CA ALA A 258 9.22 -1.15 1.68
C ALA A 258 9.39 -1.84 3.04
N ASN A 259 10.06 -3.00 3.05
CA ASN A 259 10.40 -3.71 4.28
C ASN A 259 9.15 -4.07 5.10
N ILE A 260 8.16 -4.69 4.48
CA ILE A 260 6.90 -5.04 5.11
C ILE A 260 6.91 -6.52 5.44
N THR A 261 6.68 -6.85 6.70
CA THR A 261 6.41 -8.22 7.14
C THR A 261 4.97 -8.30 7.61
N GLY A 262 4.18 -9.18 7.00
CA GLY A 262 2.77 -9.31 7.34
C GLY A 262 2.30 -10.75 7.44
N SER A 263 1.43 -11.00 8.43
CA SER A 263 0.79 -12.32 8.61
C SER A 263 -0.68 -12.18 8.99
N ASN A 264 -1.46 -13.19 8.60
CA ASN A 264 -2.87 -13.28 8.99
C ASN A 264 -3.69 -12.03 8.63
N CYS A 265 -3.37 -11.40 7.52
CA CYS A 265 -4.09 -10.27 6.96
C CYS A 265 -4.99 -10.74 5.81
N ARG A 266 -6.02 -9.97 5.51
CA ARG A 266 -6.85 -10.21 4.33
C ARG A 266 -6.12 -9.79 3.04
N GLN A 267 -5.59 -8.57 3.03
CA GLN A 267 -4.61 -8.11 2.04
C GLN A 267 -3.45 -7.45 2.78
N LEU A 268 -2.23 -7.60 2.26
CA LEU A 268 -1.09 -6.99 2.93
C LEU A 268 -0.78 -5.60 2.39
N VAL A 269 -0.72 -5.45 1.07
CA VAL A 269 -0.56 -4.15 0.41
C VAL A 269 -1.62 -4.00 -0.67
N HIS A 270 -2.33 -2.88 -0.66
CA HIS A 270 -3.38 -2.54 -1.60
C HIS A 270 -3.16 -1.14 -2.17
N VAL A 271 -3.21 -1.00 -3.50
CA VAL A 271 -3.07 0.30 -4.16
C VAL A 271 -4.13 0.48 -5.23
N GLU A 272 -4.87 1.58 -5.15
CA GLU A 272 -5.82 2.00 -6.17
C GLU A 272 -5.43 3.36 -6.77
N ASN A 273 -5.46 3.47 -8.08
CA ASN A 273 -5.15 4.72 -8.80
C ASN A 273 -3.81 5.36 -8.37
N GLY A 274 -2.79 4.51 -8.15
CA GLY A 274 -1.44 4.94 -7.81
C GLY A 274 -0.57 5.19 -9.04
N LYS A 275 0.36 6.14 -8.97
CA LYS A 275 1.31 6.45 -10.05
C LYS A 275 2.74 6.62 -9.53
N HIS A 276 3.72 6.12 -10.30
CA HIS A 276 5.14 6.30 -10.01
C HIS A 276 5.53 5.80 -8.62
N PHE A 277 5.41 4.49 -8.37
CA PHE A 277 5.71 3.93 -7.05
C PHE A 277 6.53 2.65 -7.09
N VAL A 278 7.05 2.31 -5.93
CA VAL A 278 7.78 1.07 -5.69
C VAL A 278 7.21 0.36 -4.46
N ILE A 279 6.93 -0.94 -4.62
CA ILE A 279 6.68 -1.86 -3.51
C ILE A 279 7.84 -2.85 -3.49
N ARG A 280 8.57 -2.98 -2.37
CA ARG A 280 9.72 -3.86 -2.29
C ARG A 280 9.97 -4.47 -0.93
N ASN A 281 10.65 -5.62 -0.92
CA ASN A 281 10.99 -6.37 0.29
C ASN A 281 9.75 -6.63 1.15
N VAL A 282 8.81 -7.40 0.60
CA VAL A 282 7.55 -7.76 1.26
C VAL A 282 7.60 -9.24 1.63
N LYS A 283 7.40 -9.55 2.89
CA LYS A 283 7.31 -10.90 3.42
C LYS A 283 5.90 -11.16 3.93
N ALA A 284 5.21 -12.11 3.30
CA ALA A 284 3.83 -12.44 3.60
C ALA A 284 3.68 -13.89 4.08
N LYS A 285 2.91 -14.09 5.13
CA LYS A 285 2.58 -15.42 5.63
C LYS A 285 1.10 -15.51 5.97
N ASN A 286 0.44 -16.60 5.53
CA ASN A 286 -0.96 -16.88 5.85
C ASN A 286 -1.92 -15.74 5.41
N ILE A 287 -1.73 -15.20 4.22
CA ILE A 287 -2.72 -14.31 3.60
C ILE A 287 -3.79 -15.18 2.95
N THR A 288 -4.83 -15.55 3.70
CA THR A 288 -5.75 -16.62 3.33
C THR A 288 -7.21 -16.18 3.39
N PRO A 289 -8.13 -16.91 2.69
CA PRO A 289 -9.57 -16.63 2.71
C PRO A 289 -10.23 -16.75 4.07
N ASP A 290 -9.61 -17.45 5.01
CA ASP A 290 -10.21 -17.71 6.32
C ASP A 290 -10.51 -16.45 7.13
N PHE A 291 -9.87 -15.36 6.76
CA PHE A 291 -10.09 -14.05 7.35
C PHE A 291 -11.11 -13.19 6.62
N SER A 292 -11.68 -13.68 5.51
CA SER A 292 -12.62 -12.91 4.70
C SER A 292 -14.04 -13.45 4.80
N LYS A 293 -14.71 -13.21 5.91
CA LYS A 293 -16.13 -13.55 6.04
C LYS A 293 -17.07 -12.55 5.33
N THR A 294 -16.56 -11.49 4.82
CA THR A 294 -17.34 -10.43 4.16
C THR A 294 -17.01 -10.34 2.68
N ALA A 295 -18.06 -10.27 1.87
CA ALA A 295 -17.96 -10.16 0.42
C ALA A 295 -17.29 -8.85 -0.01
N GLY A 296 -16.57 -8.88 -1.11
CA GLY A 296 -16.24 -7.69 -1.89
C GLY A 296 -14.77 -7.46 -2.18
N ILE A 297 -13.82 -7.99 -1.40
CA ILE A 297 -12.41 -7.91 -1.75
C ILE A 297 -11.76 -9.30 -1.72
N ASP A 298 -11.02 -9.63 -2.77
CA ASP A 298 -10.22 -10.83 -2.84
C ASP A 298 -9.02 -10.78 -1.88
N ASN A 299 -8.62 -11.94 -1.36
CA ASN A 299 -7.37 -12.06 -0.63
C ASN A 299 -6.18 -11.87 -1.58
N ALA A 300 -5.19 -11.11 -1.18
CA ALA A 300 -3.95 -10.92 -1.92
C ALA A 300 -2.80 -10.45 -1.02
N THR A 301 -1.59 -10.89 -1.30
CA THR A 301 -0.41 -10.27 -0.70
C THR A 301 -0.23 -8.85 -1.24
N VAL A 302 -0.37 -8.68 -2.56
CA VAL A 302 -0.35 -7.36 -3.18
C VAL A 302 -1.53 -7.24 -4.16
N ALA A 303 -2.38 -6.24 -3.96
CA ALA A 303 -3.50 -5.91 -4.84
C ALA A 303 -3.29 -4.53 -5.45
N ILE A 304 -3.34 -4.46 -6.78
CA ILE A 304 -3.08 -3.23 -7.54
C ILE A 304 -4.25 -3.02 -8.51
N TYR A 305 -4.89 -1.87 -8.43
CA TYR A 305 -6.02 -1.54 -9.27
C TYR A 305 -5.82 -0.20 -9.98
N GLY A 306 -5.79 -0.24 -11.31
CA GLY A 306 -5.76 0.95 -12.15
C GLY A 306 -4.52 1.84 -11.99
N CYS A 307 -3.38 1.25 -11.68
CA CYS A 307 -2.13 1.97 -11.40
C CYS A 307 -1.23 2.06 -12.64
N ASP A 308 -0.34 3.03 -12.64
CA ASP A 308 0.59 3.28 -13.73
C ASP A 308 2.02 3.56 -13.23
N ASN A 309 3.01 3.13 -14.02
CA ASN A 309 4.44 3.33 -13.74
C ASN A 309 4.87 2.81 -12.35
N PHE A 310 4.85 1.49 -12.16
CA PHE A 310 5.24 0.92 -10.87
C PHE A 310 6.19 -0.28 -10.98
N LEU A 311 6.90 -0.51 -9.89
CA LEU A 311 7.75 -1.67 -9.67
C LEU A 311 7.30 -2.41 -8.41
N ILE A 312 7.12 -3.73 -8.53
CA ILE A 312 7.02 -4.64 -7.39
C ILE A 312 8.25 -5.53 -7.42
N ASP A 313 9.05 -5.50 -6.36
CA ASP A 313 10.34 -6.19 -6.30
C ASP A 313 10.56 -6.87 -4.95
N ASP A 314 11.13 -8.06 -4.98
CA ASP A 314 11.48 -8.83 -3.78
C ASP A 314 10.26 -9.10 -2.88
N VAL A 315 9.35 -9.96 -3.36
CA VAL A 315 8.18 -10.39 -2.61
C VAL A 315 8.26 -11.88 -2.31
N ASN A 316 8.22 -12.22 -1.03
CA ASN A 316 8.24 -13.60 -0.55
C ASN A 316 6.90 -13.94 0.12
N MET A 317 6.24 -14.98 -0.36
CA MET A 317 4.91 -15.39 0.05
C MET A 317 4.93 -16.87 0.49
N VAL A 318 4.51 -17.12 1.71
CA VAL A 318 4.39 -18.48 2.26
C VAL A 318 2.95 -18.71 2.71
N ASN A 319 2.31 -19.76 2.24
CA ASN A 319 0.91 -20.07 2.53
C ASN A 319 -0.01 -18.85 2.31
N SER A 320 0.18 -18.14 1.21
CA SER A 320 -0.45 -16.84 1.00
C SER A 320 -1.05 -16.73 -0.38
N ALA A 321 -2.16 -16.01 -0.50
CA ALA A 321 -2.66 -15.53 -1.77
C ALA A 321 -1.64 -14.59 -2.41
N GLY A 322 -1.44 -14.71 -3.71
CA GLY A 322 -0.40 -14.02 -4.45
C GLY A 322 -0.73 -12.57 -4.77
N MET A 323 -0.61 -12.21 -6.03
CA MET A 323 -0.81 -10.85 -6.50
C MET A 323 -2.03 -10.74 -7.40
N LEU A 324 -2.78 -9.67 -7.24
CA LEU A 324 -3.88 -9.29 -8.12
C LEU A 324 -3.57 -7.92 -8.72
N ILE A 325 -3.41 -7.88 -10.05
CA ILE A 325 -3.18 -6.63 -10.78
C ILE A 325 -4.32 -6.50 -11.79
N GLY A 326 -5.18 -5.52 -11.57
CA GLY A 326 -6.43 -5.41 -12.30
C GLY A 326 -6.86 -3.97 -12.58
N TYR A 327 -8.04 -3.87 -13.14
CA TYR A 327 -8.66 -2.58 -13.47
C TYR A 327 -9.06 -1.84 -12.21
N GLY A 328 -8.77 -0.56 -12.15
CA GLY A 328 -9.32 0.36 -11.17
C GLY A 328 -10.68 0.89 -11.64
N VAL A 329 -11.60 1.05 -10.72
CA VAL A 329 -12.90 1.68 -10.98
C VAL A 329 -12.83 3.13 -10.52
N ILE A 330 -12.99 4.06 -11.46
CA ILE A 330 -13.17 5.47 -11.16
C ILE A 330 -14.65 5.79 -11.26
N LYS A 331 -15.21 6.44 -10.24
CA LYS A 331 -16.63 6.79 -10.18
C LYS A 331 -17.02 7.56 -11.44
N GLY A 332 -18.08 7.13 -12.12
CA GLY A 332 -18.69 7.85 -13.24
C GLY A 332 -18.26 7.41 -14.64
N ASN A 333 -17.66 6.25 -14.88
CA ASN A 333 -17.35 5.64 -16.18
C ASN A 333 -15.87 5.62 -16.63
N TYR A 334 -14.92 6.05 -15.83
CA TYR A 334 -13.52 5.87 -16.17
C TYR A 334 -13.01 4.54 -15.61
N LEU A 335 -12.54 3.69 -16.51
CA LEU A 335 -11.79 2.51 -16.12
C LEU A 335 -10.31 2.84 -16.21
N SER A 336 -9.63 2.85 -15.11
CA SER A 336 -8.18 2.91 -15.08
C SER A 336 -7.59 1.54 -15.29
N ILE A 337 -6.65 1.41 -16.21
CA ILE A 337 -6.02 0.16 -16.60
C ILE A 337 -4.60 0.14 -16.07
N PRO A 338 -4.12 -0.95 -15.44
CA PRO A 338 -2.74 -1.02 -14.99
C PRO A 338 -1.79 -1.00 -16.19
N GLN A 339 -0.79 -0.13 -16.15
CA GLN A 339 0.13 0.13 -17.25
C GLN A 339 1.56 0.30 -16.78
N ASN A 340 2.52 0.03 -17.69
CA ASN A 340 3.93 0.38 -17.51
C ASN A 340 4.52 -0.14 -16.19
N PHE A 341 4.46 -1.45 -15.95
CA PHE A 341 4.93 -1.98 -14.69
C PHE A 341 5.90 -3.17 -14.83
N LYS A 342 6.60 -3.42 -13.75
CA LYS A 342 7.49 -4.56 -13.62
C LYS A 342 7.22 -5.32 -12.32
N LEU A 343 7.16 -6.64 -12.42
CA LEU A 343 7.27 -7.59 -11.32
C LEU A 343 8.64 -8.25 -11.39
N ASN A 344 9.37 -8.28 -10.28
CA ASN A 344 10.71 -8.85 -10.23
C ASN A 344 10.97 -9.53 -8.88
N ASN A 345 11.75 -10.61 -8.89
CA ASN A 345 12.12 -11.35 -7.69
C ASN A 345 10.91 -11.75 -6.83
N ILE A 346 9.97 -12.49 -7.43
CA ILE A 346 8.77 -12.95 -6.76
C ILE A 346 8.91 -14.41 -6.39
N HIS A 347 8.77 -14.70 -5.11
CA HIS A 347 8.83 -16.06 -4.58
C HIS A 347 7.53 -16.42 -3.87
N MET A 348 6.98 -17.63 -4.14
CA MET A 348 5.75 -18.10 -3.54
C MET A 348 5.82 -19.59 -3.24
N ASP A 349 5.51 -19.99 -2.02
CA ASP A 349 5.44 -21.39 -1.62
C ASP A 349 4.13 -21.71 -0.85
N ASN A 350 3.22 -22.39 -1.54
CA ASN A 350 1.92 -22.79 -1.02
C ASN A 350 1.77 -24.31 -0.86
N ARG A 351 2.86 -25.07 -0.90
CA ARG A 351 2.81 -26.55 -0.87
C ARG A 351 2.14 -27.13 0.37
N ASN A 352 2.17 -26.43 1.48
CA ASN A 352 1.61 -26.90 2.76
C ASN A 352 0.12 -26.56 2.96
N LEU A 353 -0.54 -25.93 1.99
CA LEU A 353 -1.96 -25.61 2.11
C LEU A 353 -2.84 -26.76 1.58
N PRO A 354 -3.96 -27.05 2.23
CA PRO A 354 -4.91 -28.07 1.77
C PRO A 354 -5.79 -27.60 0.61
N TYR A 355 -5.79 -26.30 0.31
CA TYR A 355 -6.65 -25.68 -0.70
C TYR A 355 -5.85 -24.79 -1.65
N LYS A 356 -6.47 -24.45 -2.77
CA LYS A 356 -5.90 -23.57 -3.79
C LYS A 356 -5.95 -22.11 -3.33
N LEU A 357 -4.83 -21.40 -3.45
CA LEU A 357 -4.80 -19.95 -3.41
C LEU A 357 -4.45 -19.37 -4.78
N ARG A 358 -4.86 -18.12 -5.01
CA ARG A 358 -4.48 -17.37 -6.19
C ARG A 358 -2.95 -17.21 -6.22
N GLY A 359 -2.35 -17.43 -7.38
CA GLY A 359 -0.97 -17.08 -7.66
C GLY A 359 -0.83 -15.61 -8.07
N ILE A 360 -0.23 -15.35 -9.21
CA ILE A 360 -0.18 -14.01 -9.81
C ILE A 360 -1.24 -13.94 -10.91
N GLN A 361 -2.17 -13.01 -10.78
CA GLN A 361 -3.18 -12.73 -11.79
C GLN A 361 -3.02 -11.30 -12.29
N ILE A 362 -2.84 -11.14 -13.60
CA ILE A 362 -2.65 -9.85 -14.25
C ILE A 362 -3.72 -9.66 -15.30
N SER A 363 -4.50 -8.59 -15.16
CA SER A 363 -5.49 -8.14 -16.13
C SER A 363 -5.07 -6.76 -16.64
N SER A 364 -4.17 -6.72 -17.61
CA SER A 364 -3.71 -5.48 -18.23
C SER A 364 -4.05 -5.52 -19.72
N GLY A 365 -4.84 -4.58 -20.17
CA GLY A 365 -5.45 -4.70 -21.49
C GLY A 365 -5.33 -3.48 -22.36
N ASN A 366 -4.35 -2.63 -22.17
CA ASN A 366 -4.17 -1.46 -23.02
C ASN A 366 -3.05 -1.67 -24.03
N ALA A 367 -3.30 -1.32 -25.30
CA ALA A 367 -2.34 -1.37 -26.38
C ALA A 367 -1.04 -0.57 -26.12
N THR A 368 -1.05 0.37 -25.18
CA THR A 368 0.12 1.18 -24.83
C THR A 368 0.93 0.65 -23.66
N SER A 369 0.48 -0.38 -22.98
CA SER A 369 1.10 -0.84 -21.74
C SER A 369 2.36 -1.67 -21.99
N PHE A 370 3.35 -1.44 -21.13
CA PHE A 370 4.53 -2.26 -20.99
C PHE A 370 4.42 -3.09 -19.72
N VAL A 371 4.55 -4.41 -19.83
CA VAL A 371 4.55 -5.33 -18.70
C VAL A 371 5.81 -6.18 -18.73
N ALA A 372 6.54 -6.21 -17.63
CA ALA A 372 7.69 -7.11 -17.47
C ALA A 372 7.52 -7.98 -16.22
N ILE A 373 7.71 -9.29 -16.37
CA ILE A 373 7.68 -10.28 -15.29
C ILE A 373 9.01 -11.01 -15.33
N THR A 374 9.80 -10.88 -14.28
CA THR A 374 11.15 -11.43 -14.25
C THR A 374 11.48 -12.07 -12.92
N ASN A 375 12.24 -13.17 -12.96
CA ASN A 375 12.75 -13.84 -11.76
C ASN A 375 11.62 -14.27 -10.81
N VAL A 376 10.74 -15.15 -11.29
CA VAL A 376 9.59 -15.65 -10.54
C VAL A 376 9.76 -17.13 -10.25
N ASP A 377 9.61 -17.54 -9.00
CA ASP A 377 9.56 -18.95 -8.58
C ASP A 377 8.32 -19.19 -7.73
N MET A 378 7.36 -19.94 -8.25
CA MET A 378 6.09 -20.22 -7.56
C MET A 378 5.83 -21.71 -7.47
N LYS A 379 5.45 -22.18 -6.29
CA LYS A 379 5.09 -23.57 -6.02
C LYS A 379 3.66 -23.65 -5.51
N ARG A 380 2.88 -24.52 -6.18
CA ARG A 380 1.44 -24.69 -5.98
C ARG A 380 0.68 -23.38 -6.21
N ALA A 381 0.92 -22.77 -7.34
CA ALA A 381 0.35 -21.51 -7.75
C ALA A 381 0.22 -21.45 -9.28
N THR A 382 -0.58 -20.53 -9.77
CA THR A 382 -0.75 -20.26 -11.21
C THR A 382 -0.28 -18.85 -11.55
N LEU A 383 0.46 -18.70 -12.64
CA LEU A 383 0.67 -17.41 -13.28
C LEU A 383 -0.40 -17.20 -14.35
N GLU A 384 -1.31 -16.27 -14.12
CA GLU A 384 -2.41 -15.94 -15.04
C GLU A 384 -2.19 -14.58 -15.69
N LEU A 385 -2.15 -14.56 -17.02
CA LEU A 385 -2.02 -13.35 -17.82
C LEU A 385 -3.27 -13.19 -18.67
N HIS A 386 -4.11 -12.24 -18.33
CA HIS A 386 -5.34 -11.92 -19.04
C HIS A 386 -5.16 -10.61 -19.79
N ASN A 387 -5.65 -10.59 -21.01
CA ASN A 387 -5.53 -9.46 -21.93
C ASN A 387 -4.10 -9.26 -22.46
N LYS A 388 -4.01 -8.50 -23.51
CA LYS A 388 -2.80 -8.37 -24.34
C LYS A 388 -2.15 -7.01 -24.15
N PRO A 389 -1.11 -6.86 -23.31
CA PRO A 389 -0.34 -5.63 -23.31
C PRO A 389 0.41 -5.44 -24.62
N GLN A 390 0.68 -4.22 -25.05
CA GLN A 390 1.43 -3.94 -26.27
C GLN A 390 2.84 -4.57 -26.24
N HIS A 391 3.46 -4.56 -25.07
CA HIS A 391 4.76 -5.19 -24.85
C HIS A 391 4.72 -6.05 -23.59
N LEU A 392 4.89 -7.35 -23.75
CA LEU A 392 4.97 -8.30 -22.65
C LEU A 392 6.32 -9.01 -22.65
N PHE A 393 7.06 -8.86 -21.57
CA PHE A 393 8.34 -9.54 -21.35
C PHE A 393 8.21 -10.47 -20.15
N VAL A 394 8.40 -11.77 -20.37
CA VAL A 394 8.39 -12.77 -19.32
C VAL A 394 9.71 -13.53 -19.36
N ARG A 395 10.49 -13.47 -18.29
CA ARG A 395 11.82 -14.06 -18.26
C ARG A 395 12.19 -14.64 -16.90
N ASN A 396 12.88 -15.81 -16.94
CA ASN A 396 13.33 -16.53 -15.74
C ASN A 396 12.14 -16.83 -14.82
N VAL A 397 11.15 -17.53 -15.32
CA VAL A 397 9.93 -17.86 -14.59
C VAL A 397 9.82 -19.36 -14.42
N LYS A 398 9.69 -19.79 -13.19
CA LYS A 398 9.42 -21.18 -12.81
C LYS A 398 8.13 -21.24 -12.04
N VAL A 399 7.18 -22.00 -12.54
CA VAL A 399 5.87 -22.18 -11.90
C VAL A 399 5.53 -23.65 -11.83
N MET A 400 5.10 -24.12 -10.68
CA MET A 400 4.60 -25.47 -10.47
C MET A 400 3.20 -25.44 -9.87
N GLN A 401 2.27 -26.17 -10.49
CA GLN A 401 0.90 -26.34 -10.00
C GLN A 401 0.49 -27.80 -10.07
N GLU A 402 -0.36 -28.23 -9.14
CA GLU A 402 -0.93 -29.57 -9.16
C GLU A 402 -1.93 -29.73 -10.30
N SER A 403 -1.87 -30.86 -11.02
CA SER A 403 -2.73 -31.16 -12.19
C SER A 403 -4.22 -31.09 -11.83
N SER A 404 -4.58 -31.51 -10.62
CA SER A 404 -5.95 -31.48 -10.11
C SER A 404 -6.50 -30.08 -9.88
N VAL A 405 -5.62 -29.06 -9.84
CA VAL A 405 -5.97 -27.66 -9.51
C VAL A 405 -6.13 -26.80 -10.75
N GLY A 406 -5.33 -27.09 -11.79
CA GLY A 406 -5.33 -26.35 -13.06
C GLY A 406 -3.93 -26.14 -13.63
N PRO A 407 -3.79 -25.29 -14.66
CA PRO A 407 -2.51 -25.03 -15.28
C PRO A 407 -1.57 -24.21 -14.38
N ALA A 408 -0.25 -24.48 -14.52
CA ALA A 408 0.78 -23.67 -13.87
C ALA A 408 0.89 -22.27 -14.55
N LEU A 409 0.79 -22.23 -15.88
CA LEU A 409 0.79 -21.00 -16.65
C LEU A 409 -0.49 -20.92 -17.46
N LYS A 410 -1.19 -19.79 -17.35
CA LYS A 410 -2.39 -19.49 -18.13
C LYS A 410 -2.23 -18.15 -18.83
N MET A 411 -2.36 -18.15 -20.16
CA MET A 411 -2.31 -16.94 -20.97
C MET A 411 -3.57 -16.86 -21.81
N GLN A 412 -4.40 -15.87 -21.52
CA GLN A 412 -5.64 -15.61 -22.27
C GLN A 412 -5.55 -14.25 -22.94
N PHE A 413 -5.05 -14.27 -24.18
CA PHE A 413 -4.94 -13.07 -25.02
C PHE A 413 -6.20 -12.88 -25.86
N ASP A 414 -7.34 -12.85 -25.19
CA ASP A 414 -8.62 -12.69 -25.84
C ASP A 414 -8.80 -11.25 -26.36
N LEU A 415 -9.27 -11.13 -27.59
CA LEU A 415 -9.75 -9.89 -28.20
C LEU A 415 -11.08 -9.41 -27.56
N ARG A 416 -11.24 -9.60 -26.26
CA ARG A 416 -12.45 -9.17 -25.60
C ARG A 416 -12.62 -7.67 -25.76
N LYS A 417 -13.88 -7.30 -25.97
CA LYS A 417 -14.32 -5.94 -25.79
C LYS A 417 -13.94 -5.52 -24.38
N ASP A 418 -13.41 -4.30 -24.23
CA ASP A 418 -13.27 -3.73 -22.91
C ASP A 418 -14.64 -3.73 -22.19
N VAL A 419 -14.68 -3.44 -20.92
CA VAL A 419 -15.95 -3.38 -20.17
C VAL A 419 -16.98 -2.41 -20.75
N ARG A 420 -16.58 -1.57 -21.72
CA ARG A 420 -17.44 -0.66 -22.50
C ARG A 420 -17.83 -1.25 -23.85
N GLY A 421 -17.49 -2.51 -24.12
CA GLY A 421 -17.79 -3.16 -25.39
C GLY A 421 -16.93 -2.73 -26.59
N ARG A 422 -15.82 -1.99 -26.37
CA ARG A 422 -14.89 -1.58 -27.42
C ARG A 422 -13.89 -2.68 -27.66
N PHE A 423 -13.63 -3.01 -28.94
CA PHE A 423 -12.56 -3.92 -29.28
C PHE A 423 -11.21 -3.28 -28.92
N MET A 424 -10.40 -3.98 -28.16
CA MET A 424 -9.01 -3.62 -27.95
C MET A 424 -8.28 -3.72 -29.28
N ALA A 425 -7.49 -2.70 -29.63
CA ALA A 425 -6.86 -2.58 -30.94
C ALA A 425 -6.05 -3.83 -31.33
N LYS A 426 -6.09 -4.15 -32.60
CA LYS A 426 -5.36 -5.27 -33.25
C LYS A 426 -3.83 -5.09 -33.28
N ASP A 427 -3.29 -4.10 -32.55
CA ASP A 427 -1.92 -3.67 -32.76
C ASP A 427 -0.89 -4.68 -32.24
N ASP A 428 0.21 -4.73 -32.95
CA ASP A 428 1.35 -5.62 -32.83
C ASP A 428 1.85 -5.76 -31.40
N THR A 429 1.49 -6.86 -30.71
CA THR A 429 2.06 -7.17 -29.41
C THR A 429 3.44 -7.75 -29.58
N LEU A 430 4.43 -7.08 -29.02
CA LEU A 430 5.73 -7.70 -28.85
C LEU A 430 5.69 -8.61 -27.61
N LEU A 431 5.66 -9.92 -27.88
CA LEU A 431 5.76 -10.94 -26.83
C LEU A 431 7.19 -11.48 -26.79
N SER A 432 7.88 -11.30 -25.68
CA SER A 432 9.21 -11.88 -25.45
C SER A 432 9.18 -12.82 -24.26
N LEU A 433 9.29 -14.11 -24.53
CA LEU A 433 9.31 -15.18 -23.54
C LEU A 433 10.69 -15.83 -23.51
N ALA A 434 11.34 -15.90 -22.36
CA ALA A 434 12.65 -16.50 -22.23
C ALA A 434 12.84 -17.22 -20.90
N ASN A 435 13.35 -18.44 -20.93
CA ASN A 435 13.62 -19.26 -19.77
C ASN A 435 12.38 -19.41 -18.85
N ILE A 436 11.31 -20.00 -19.41
CA ILE A 436 10.06 -20.25 -18.70
C ILE A 436 9.88 -21.75 -18.53
N GLN A 437 9.66 -22.18 -17.30
CA GLN A 437 9.30 -23.53 -16.91
C GLN A 437 7.96 -23.53 -16.19
N ALA A 438 6.93 -24.07 -16.83
CA ALA A 438 5.61 -24.26 -16.25
C ALA A 438 5.27 -25.76 -16.22
N VAL A 439 5.21 -26.35 -15.03
CA VAL A 439 5.10 -27.79 -14.84
C VAL A 439 4.02 -28.15 -13.82
N ASN A 440 3.52 -29.40 -13.94
CA ASN A 440 2.74 -30.01 -12.87
C ASN A 440 3.65 -30.65 -11.81
N GLU A 441 3.06 -31.29 -10.82
CA GLU A 441 3.76 -32.02 -9.74
C GLU A 441 4.62 -33.19 -10.23
N LYS A 442 4.35 -33.68 -11.45
CA LYS A 442 5.12 -34.77 -12.12
C LYS A 442 6.21 -34.25 -13.03
N GLY A 443 6.41 -32.91 -13.08
CA GLY A 443 7.39 -32.29 -13.97
C GLY A 443 6.96 -32.18 -15.44
N GLN A 444 5.71 -32.53 -15.75
CA GLN A 444 5.17 -32.41 -17.11
C GLN A 444 4.73 -30.98 -17.39
N SER A 445 4.76 -30.57 -18.67
CA SER A 445 4.27 -29.26 -19.09
C SER A 445 2.83 -29.04 -18.65
N SER A 446 2.56 -27.87 -18.02
CA SER A 446 1.26 -27.51 -17.46
C SER A 446 0.91 -26.08 -17.86
N VAL A 447 0.41 -25.94 -19.09
CA VAL A 447 0.10 -24.64 -19.70
C VAL A 447 -1.27 -24.66 -20.34
N ASP A 448 -1.94 -23.52 -20.26
CA ASP A 448 -3.19 -23.20 -20.96
C ASP A 448 -2.99 -21.85 -21.64
N ILE A 449 -2.82 -21.88 -22.97
CA ILE A 449 -2.55 -20.68 -23.77
C ILE A 449 -3.59 -20.57 -24.85
N ASP A 450 -4.44 -19.57 -24.76
CA ASP A 450 -5.46 -19.26 -25.76
C ASP A 450 -4.97 -18.12 -26.66
N ARG A 451 -4.92 -18.38 -27.97
CA ARG A 451 -4.73 -17.40 -29.05
C ARG A 451 -3.52 -16.48 -28.93
N VAL A 452 -2.32 -16.99 -29.21
CA VAL A 452 -1.13 -16.16 -29.41
C VAL A 452 -1.00 -15.81 -30.89
N ASP A 453 -0.93 -14.51 -31.20
CA ASP A 453 -0.59 -14.05 -32.56
C ASP A 453 0.94 -14.07 -32.72
N HIS A 454 1.42 -14.81 -33.73
CA HIS A 454 2.83 -15.13 -33.85
C HIS A 454 3.69 -14.09 -34.60
N GLN A 455 3.12 -12.99 -35.07
CA GLN A 455 3.87 -12.05 -35.92
C GLN A 455 5.10 -11.43 -35.24
N HIS A 456 5.11 -11.35 -33.90
CA HIS A 456 6.21 -10.74 -33.14
C HIS A 456 6.55 -11.51 -31.86
N VAL A 457 6.57 -12.85 -31.92
CA VAL A 457 6.90 -13.66 -30.74
C VAL A 457 8.36 -14.06 -30.78
N ASN A 458 9.13 -13.59 -29.79
CA ASN A 458 10.48 -14.08 -29.54
C ASN A 458 10.44 -15.09 -28.39
N THR A 459 10.72 -16.39 -28.69
CA THR A 459 10.68 -17.46 -27.70
C THR A 459 12.04 -18.10 -27.54
N GLN A 460 12.50 -18.21 -26.30
CA GLN A 460 13.77 -18.86 -25.97
C GLN A 460 13.61 -19.73 -24.72
N MET A 461 14.07 -20.98 -24.81
CA MET A 461 14.14 -21.91 -23.67
C MET A 461 12.77 -22.09 -22.96
N LEU A 462 11.75 -22.47 -23.71
CA LEU A 462 10.45 -22.84 -23.17
C LEU A 462 10.36 -24.34 -23.00
N ASN A 463 9.75 -24.82 -21.92
CA ASN A 463 9.43 -26.23 -21.73
C ASN A 463 8.08 -26.63 -22.38
N PHE A 464 7.48 -25.76 -23.17
CA PHE A 464 6.20 -25.95 -23.85
C PHE A 464 6.20 -25.29 -25.23
N ALA A 465 5.34 -25.77 -26.12
CA ALA A 465 5.10 -25.16 -27.42
C ALA A 465 4.01 -24.12 -27.36
N LEU A 466 4.18 -23.00 -28.04
CA LEU A 466 3.08 -22.04 -28.21
C LEU A 466 2.07 -22.57 -29.22
N PRO A 467 0.78 -22.49 -28.99
CA PRO A 467 -0.21 -22.90 -29.96
C PRO A 467 -0.13 -22.00 -31.21
N THR A 468 -0.02 -22.63 -32.37
CA THR A 468 -0.11 -21.92 -33.65
C THR A 468 -1.56 -21.54 -33.92
N ARG A 469 -1.79 -20.29 -34.26
CA ARG A 469 -3.11 -19.87 -34.74
C ARG A 469 -3.31 -20.49 -36.12
N ILE A 470 -4.28 -21.39 -36.24
CA ILE A 470 -4.77 -21.78 -37.55
C ILE A 470 -5.62 -20.60 -38.05
N THR A 471 -5.04 -19.77 -38.90
CA THR A 471 -5.83 -18.79 -39.68
C THR A 471 -6.73 -19.59 -40.63
N LYS A 472 -8.03 -19.57 -40.35
CA LYS A 472 -9.04 -19.86 -41.37
C LYS A 472 -9.36 -18.60 -42.13
#